data_677da8ce61f5c4f80403a0ac6870736f
#
_entry.id   677da8ce61f5c4f80403a0ac6870736f
#
_cell.length_a   1.000
_cell.length_b   1.000
_cell.length_c   1.000
_cell.angle_alpha   90.00
_cell.angle_beta   90.00
_cell.angle_gamma   90.00
#
_symmetry.space_group_name_H-M   'P 1'
#
loop_
_entity.id
_entity.type
_entity.pdbx_description
1 polymer ?
#
loop_
_entity_poly.entity_id
_entity_poly.type
_entity_poly.pdbx_seq_one_letter_code
_entity_poly.pdbx_strand_id
1 'polypeptide(L)'
;EILRSGINSSIQDKGRNHLYHIGITISGAMDQRIFTLSNALVNNDLNEGVIEFAHQGPLLKLKNGSINFAITGDVKFNILRKNSIIEEGKCFQSYFLDNEDQIDIISTINSVFGYLAVEGGFQIEKVWDSYSVNIKAKVGPNNGEKFSANEKIYITKPKVKSLVEKKIDYSKILD
;
A
#
# COMPACT_ATOMS: atom_id res chain seq x y z
N GLU A 1 -2.34 -8.54 9.45
CA GLU A 1 -3.07 -7.91 10.55
C GLU A 1 -2.62 -6.46 10.74
N ILE A 2 -3.56 -5.55 10.94
CA ILE A 2 -3.28 -4.12 11.19
C ILE A 2 -3.20 -3.94 12.71
N LEU A 3 -2.01 -3.66 13.23
CA LEU A 3 -1.84 -3.39 14.67
C LEU A 3 -2.12 -1.92 15.01
N ARG A 4 -1.80 -1.01 14.10
CA ARG A 4 -2.13 0.42 14.12
C ARG A 4 -2.57 0.83 12.72
N SER A 5 -3.71 1.50 12.58
CA SER A 5 -4.26 1.86 11.26
C SER A 5 -3.51 3.01 10.56
N GLY A 6 -2.83 3.85 11.31
CA GLY A 6 -2.27 5.10 10.77
C GLY A 6 -3.35 6.15 10.48
N ILE A 7 -2.98 7.19 9.74
CA ILE A 7 -3.88 8.30 9.38
C ILE A 7 -4.34 8.13 7.94
N ASN A 8 -5.66 8.12 7.73
CA ASN A 8 -6.31 7.97 6.41
C ASN A 8 -5.82 6.77 5.59
N SER A 9 -5.45 5.68 6.25
CA SER A 9 -5.02 4.47 5.55
C SER A 9 -6.21 3.77 4.91
N SER A 10 -6.15 3.62 3.60
CA SER A 10 -7.20 2.97 2.78
C SER A 10 -6.60 2.35 1.53
N ILE A 11 -7.37 1.47 0.88
CA ILE A 11 -6.97 0.96 -0.43
C ILE A 11 -7.26 2.02 -1.49
N GLN A 12 -6.28 2.25 -2.35
CA GLN A 12 -6.39 3.12 -3.51
C GLN A 12 -5.81 2.44 -4.76
N ASP A 13 -6.40 2.78 -5.92
CA ASP A 13 -5.91 2.46 -7.26
C ASP A 13 -5.97 3.74 -8.12
N LYS A 14 -6.11 3.65 -9.43
CA LYS A 14 -6.30 4.83 -10.30
C LYS A 14 -7.67 5.50 -10.16
N GLY A 15 -8.57 4.90 -9.39
CA GLY A 15 -9.92 5.41 -9.21
C GLY A 15 -10.91 4.87 -10.23
N ARG A 16 -12.17 5.29 -10.09
CA ARG A 16 -13.30 4.89 -10.92
C ARG A 16 -13.76 6.01 -11.84
N ASN A 17 -14.06 5.65 -13.07
CA ASN A 17 -14.47 6.62 -14.10
C ASN A 17 -15.99 6.59 -14.34
N HIS A 18 -16.48 7.59 -15.06
CA HIS A 18 -17.85 7.64 -15.60
C HIS A 18 -19.00 7.73 -14.58
N LEU A 19 -18.73 8.10 -13.31
CA LEU A 19 -19.76 8.18 -12.26
C LEU A 19 -20.11 9.60 -11.81
N TYR A 20 -19.58 10.62 -12.47
CA TYR A 20 -19.88 12.03 -12.15
C TYR A 20 -21.37 12.37 -12.26
N HIS A 21 -22.07 11.72 -13.19
CA HIS A 21 -23.52 11.95 -13.40
C HIS A 21 -24.38 11.54 -12.19
N ILE A 22 -23.85 10.70 -11.29
CA ILE A 22 -24.49 10.32 -10.02
C ILE A 22 -23.80 10.92 -8.81
N GLY A 23 -22.90 11.89 -9.01
CA GLY A 23 -22.23 12.61 -7.94
C GLY A 23 -21.02 11.89 -7.32
N ILE A 24 -20.57 10.79 -7.91
CA ILE A 24 -19.38 10.05 -7.43
C ILE A 24 -18.12 10.55 -8.15
N THR A 25 -17.13 10.98 -7.37
CA THR A 25 -15.84 11.42 -7.90
C THR A 25 -14.97 10.24 -8.31
N ILE A 26 -13.93 10.50 -9.10
CA ILE A 26 -12.96 9.47 -9.53
C ILE A 26 -12.36 8.75 -8.31
N SER A 27 -12.07 9.47 -7.23
CA SER A 27 -11.27 8.94 -6.11
C SER A 27 -9.85 8.55 -6.60
N GLY A 28 -9.27 7.51 -6.04
CA GLY A 28 -7.96 7.03 -6.46
C GLY A 28 -6.81 7.65 -5.68
N ALA A 29 -5.63 7.10 -5.92
CA ALA A 29 -4.39 7.55 -5.30
C ALA A 29 -4.13 9.04 -5.57
N MET A 30 -3.72 9.77 -4.55
CA MET A 30 -3.46 11.21 -4.63
C MET A 30 -2.26 11.53 -5.53
N ASP A 31 -1.22 10.70 -5.51
CA ASP A 31 -0.10 10.76 -6.44
C ASP A 31 -0.06 9.50 -7.30
N GLN A 32 -0.61 9.59 -8.50
CA GLN A 32 -0.71 8.48 -9.46
C GLN A 32 0.65 7.94 -9.91
N ARG A 33 1.69 8.80 -9.95
CA ARG A 33 3.04 8.43 -10.36
C ARG A 33 3.70 7.57 -9.28
N ILE A 34 3.71 8.04 -8.04
CA ILE A 34 4.30 7.35 -6.89
C ILE A 34 3.57 6.04 -6.61
N PHE A 35 2.24 6.03 -6.69
CA PHE A 35 1.40 4.84 -6.63
C PHE A 35 1.80 3.79 -7.69
N THR A 36 1.94 4.19 -8.94
CA THR A 36 2.32 3.28 -10.04
C THR A 36 3.70 2.65 -9.81
N LEU A 37 4.65 3.44 -9.30
CA LEU A 37 6.00 2.95 -8.98
C LEU A 37 5.99 1.90 -7.86
N SER A 38 5.11 2.04 -6.86
CA SER A 38 5.01 1.03 -5.79
C SER A 38 4.62 -0.35 -6.33
N ASN A 39 3.67 -0.39 -7.26
CA ASN A 39 3.25 -1.63 -7.93
C ASN A 39 4.35 -2.21 -8.84
N ALA A 40 5.06 -1.36 -9.59
CA ALA A 40 6.15 -1.80 -10.46
C ALA A 40 7.29 -2.47 -9.67
N LEU A 41 7.58 -2.00 -8.47
CA LEU A 41 8.61 -2.55 -7.59
C LEU A 41 8.31 -3.98 -7.11
N VAL A 42 7.05 -4.34 -7.02
CA VAL A 42 6.61 -5.68 -6.58
C VAL A 42 6.01 -6.52 -7.72
N ASN A 43 6.25 -6.16 -8.97
CA ASN A 43 5.77 -6.86 -10.17
C ASN A 43 4.24 -7.02 -10.26
N ASN A 44 3.48 -6.11 -9.71
CA ASN A 44 2.04 -6.07 -9.85
C ASN A 44 1.61 -5.43 -11.19
N ASP A 45 0.33 -5.62 -11.54
CA ASP A 45 -0.33 -4.71 -12.48
C ASP A 45 -0.18 -3.26 -11.96
N LEU A 46 0.08 -2.31 -12.87
CA LEU A 46 0.31 -0.91 -12.49
C LEU A 46 -0.94 -0.21 -11.91
N ASN A 47 -2.08 -0.87 -11.95
CA ASN A 47 -3.34 -0.44 -11.33
C ASN A 47 -3.82 -1.39 -10.22
N GLU A 48 -2.94 -2.21 -9.65
CA GLU A 48 -3.29 -3.04 -8.50
C GLU A 48 -3.53 -2.16 -7.26
N GLY A 49 -4.49 -2.57 -6.41
CA GLY A 49 -4.81 -1.83 -5.19
C GLY A 49 -3.65 -1.82 -4.20
N VAL A 50 -3.31 -0.65 -3.69
CA VAL A 50 -2.26 -0.44 -2.67
C VAL A 50 -2.82 0.25 -1.43
N ILE A 51 -2.12 0.16 -0.32
CA ILE A 51 -2.46 0.99 0.85
C ILE A 51 -1.86 2.38 0.66
N GLU A 52 -2.72 3.40 0.54
CA GLU A 52 -2.37 4.81 0.67
C GLU A 52 -2.58 5.24 2.12
N PHE A 53 -1.66 6.03 2.64
CA PHE A 53 -1.73 6.62 3.98
C PHE A 53 -1.23 8.06 3.96
N ALA A 54 -1.67 8.86 4.95
CA ALA A 54 -1.25 10.25 5.10
C ALA A 54 -0.49 10.44 6.42
N HIS A 55 0.63 11.17 6.40
CA HIS A 55 1.47 11.49 7.54
C HIS A 55 2.00 10.25 8.29
N GLN A 56 1.21 9.63 9.17
CA GLN A 56 1.56 8.39 9.86
C GLN A 56 0.88 7.21 9.18
N GLY A 57 1.68 6.24 8.75
CA GLY A 57 1.15 5.03 8.15
C GLY A 57 0.81 3.92 9.15
N PRO A 58 0.33 2.79 8.65
CA PRO A 58 -0.05 1.66 9.50
C PRO A 58 1.17 0.92 10.07
N LEU A 59 0.97 0.26 11.21
CA LEU A 59 1.80 -0.83 11.71
C LEU A 59 1.13 -2.14 11.32
N LEU A 60 1.78 -2.92 10.48
CA LEU A 60 1.26 -4.15 9.93
C LEU A 60 2.08 -5.34 10.40
N LYS A 61 1.42 -6.48 10.65
CA LYS A 61 2.07 -7.74 10.97
C LYS A 61 1.68 -8.83 9.99
N LEU A 62 2.66 -9.50 9.40
CA LEU A 62 2.42 -10.68 8.58
C LEU A 62 2.18 -11.89 9.47
N LYS A 63 0.98 -12.46 9.42
CA LYS A 63 0.60 -13.58 10.31
C LYS A 63 0.97 -14.94 9.76
N ASN A 64 1.01 -15.08 8.44
CA ASN A 64 1.31 -16.36 7.80
C ASN A 64 1.98 -16.14 6.43
N GLY A 65 2.95 -16.98 6.10
CA GLY A 65 3.62 -16.98 4.81
C GLY A 65 4.73 -15.96 4.71
N SER A 66 5.10 -15.64 3.49
CA SER A 66 6.14 -14.68 3.15
C SER A 66 5.73 -13.89 1.91
N ILE A 67 6.18 -12.65 1.78
CA ILE A 67 5.77 -11.75 0.71
C ILE A 67 6.83 -10.70 0.43
N ASN A 68 6.90 -10.24 -0.83
CA ASN A 68 7.62 -9.02 -1.15
C ASN A 68 6.69 -7.81 -1.02
N PHE A 69 7.25 -6.70 -0.53
CA PHE A 69 6.55 -5.43 -0.47
C PHE A 69 7.46 -4.28 -0.87
N ALA A 70 6.88 -3.15 -1.20
CA ALA A 70 7.60 -1.90 -1.44
C ALA A 70 6.83 -0.72 -0.85
N ILE A 71 7.59 0.27 -0.38
CA ILE A 71 7.04 1.56 0.05
C ILE A 71 7.60 2.65 -0.85
N THR A 72 6.72 3.53 -1.31
CA THR A 72 7.05 4.70 -2.12
C THR A 72 6.47 5.97 -1.51
N GLY A 73 7.07 7.09 -1.86
CA GLY A 73 6.89 8.38 -1.20
C GLY A 73 8.14 8.75 -0.40
N ASP A 74 8.11 9.88 0.29
CA ASP A 74 9.18 10.26 1.22
C ASP A 74 8.77 9.85 2.63
N VAL A 75 9.05 8.59 2.98
CA VAL A 75 8.49 7.89 4.15
C VAL A 75 9.59 7.29 5.00
N LYS A 76 9.53 7.51 6.30
CA LYS A 76 10.33 6.82 7.31
C LYS A 76 9.59 5.58 7.81
N PHE A 77 10.19 4.41 7.68
CA PHE A 77 9.62 3.15 8.16
C PHE A 77 10.68 2.16 8.62
N ASN A 78 10.31 1.25 9.48
CA ASN A 78 11.14 0.15 9.95
C ASN A 78 10.52 -1.20 9.59
N ILE A 79 11.37 -2.19 9.37
CA ILE A 79 11.01 -3.60 9.29
C ILE A 79 11.42 -4.23 10.62
N LEU A 80 10.44 -4.70 11.37
CA LEU A 80 10.65 -5.34 12.66
C LEU A 80 10.64 -6.85 12.43
N ARG A 81 11.81 -7.46 12.49
CA ARG A 81 11.95 -8.90 12.27
C ARG A 81 11.49 -9.69 13.50
N LYS A 82 11.00 -10.88 13.28
CA LYS A 82 10.57 -11.82 14.35
C LYS A 82 11.63 -12.04 15.43
N ASN A 83 12.92 -11.99 15.08
CA ASN A 83 14.04 -12.15 16.01
C ASN A 83 14.43 -10.84 16.73
N SER A 84 13.55 -9.84 16.75
CA SER A 84 13.76 -8.53 17.37
C SER A 84 14.82 -7.63 16.70
N ILE A 85 15.28 -7.98 15.50
CA ILE A 85 16.11 -7.10 14.70
C ILE A 85 15.20 -6.01 14.09
N ILE A 86 15.66 -4.76 14.16
CA ILE A 86 15.02 -3.61 13.54
C ILE A 86 15.88 -3.14 12.37
N GLU A 87 15.30 -3.13 11.17
CA GLU A 87 15.93 -2.64 9.95
C GLU A 87 15.26 -1.34 9.53
N GLU A 88 16.03 -0.28 9.34
CA GLU A 88 15.50 0.94 8.73
C GLU A 88 15.28 0.72 7.24
N GLY A 89 14.04 0.90 6.79
CA GLY A 89 13.68 0.72 5.39
C GLY A 89 13.96 1.97 4.54
N LYS A 90 14.21 1.75 3.25
CA LYS A 90 14.40 2.80 2.24
C LYS A 90 13.26 2.74 1.24
N CYS A 91 12.69 3.88 0.91
CA CYS A 91 11.67 3.97 -0.12
C CYS A 91 12.21 3.62 -1.51
N PHE A 92 11.32 3.31 -2.43
CA PHE A 92 11.61 2.97 -3.83
C PHE A 92 12.49 1.72 -4.03
N GLN A 93 12.41 0.79 -3.08
CA GLN A 93 12.95 -0.56 -3.26
C GLN A 93 12.01 -1.61 -2.64
N SER A 94 12.11 -2.84 -3.14
CA SER A 94 11.35 -3.96 -2.60
C SER A 94 12.10 -4.67 -1.48
N TYR A 95 11.35 -5.22 -0.55
CA TYR A 95 11.82 -5.98 0.59
C TYR A 95 11.06 -7.28 0.73
N PHE A 96 11.72 -8.27 1.30
CA PHE A 96 11.10 -9.51 1.71
C PHE A 96 10.61 -9.42 3.16
N LEU A 97 9.39 -9.87 3.40
CA LEU A 97 8.78 -10.00 4.71
C LEU A 97 8.43 -11.46 4.95
N ASP A 98 8.80 -11.99 6.10
CA ASP A 98 8.49 -13.35 6.49
C ASP A 98 7.45 -13.40 7.62
N ASN A 99 7.00 -14.60 7.93
CA ASN A 99 6.01 -14.85 8.98
C ASN A 99 6.39 -14.19 10.31
N GLU A 100 5.43 -13.51 10.93
CA GLU A 100 5.55 -12.75 12.17
C GLU A 100 6.38 -11.45 12.10
N ASP A 101 7.02 -11.15 10.96
CA ASP A 101 7.64 -9.85 10.73
C ASP A 101 6.59 -8.74 10.66
N GLN A 102 7.02 -7.50 10.93
CA GLN A 102 6.16 -6.33 10.93
C GLN A 102 6.75 -5.21 10.07
N ILE A 103 5.87 -4.37 9.55
CA ILE A 103 6.22 -3.10 8.88
C ILE A 103 5.67 -1.99 9.75
N ASP A 104 6.53 -1.15 10.29
CA ASP A 104 6.15 0.05 11.06
C ASP A 104 6.37 1.30 10.23
N ILE A 105 5.30 1.86 9.70
CA ILE A 105 5.35 3.10 8.92
C ILE A 105 5.18 4.27 9.88
N ILE A 106 6.31 4.94 10.18
CA ILE A 106 6.41 5.93 11.25
C ILE A 106 5.79 7.25 10.82
N SER A 107 6.27 7.80 9.70
CA SER A 107 5.79 9.10 9.19
C SER A 107 6.21 9.32 7.75
N THR A 108 5.47 10.17 7.04
CA THR A 108 6.01 10.87 5.87
C THR A 108 6.95 12.01 6.34
N ILE A 109 7.88 12.45 5.48
CA ILE A 109 8.86 13.50 5.78
C ILE A 109 8.45 14.79 5.06
N ASN A 110 8.68 14.88 3.76
CA ASN A 110 8.34 16.05 2.95
C ASN A 110 7.05 15.87 2.15
N SER A 111 6.60 14.63 1.96
CA SER A 111 5.33 14.31 1.31
C SER A 111 4.19 14.21 2.32
N VAL A 112 2.95 14.38 1.87
CA VAL A 112 1.75 14.11 2.68
C VAL A 112 1.39 12.64 2.61
N PHE A 113 1.49 12.03 1.43
CA PHE A 113 1.06 10.67 1.15
C PHE A 113 2.23 9.73 0.93
N GLY A 114 2.02 8.48 1.32
CA GLY A 114 2.88 7.36 1.00
C GLY A 114 2.04 6.14 0.58
N TYR A 115 2.69 5.19 -0.09
CA TYR A 115 2.05 4.02 -0.67
C TYR A 115 2.79 2.76 -0.27
N LEU A 116 2.04 1.72 0.12
CA LEU A 116 2.56 0.38 0.37
C LEU A 116 1.89 -0.59 -0.60
N ALA A 117 2.70 -1.17 -1.45
CA ALA A 117 2.32 -2.27 -2.34
C ALA A 117 2.85 -3.60 -1.81
N VAL A 118 2.09 -4.68 -2.00
CA VAL A 118 2.52 -6.06 -1.73
C VAL A 118 2.44 -6.88 -3.00
N GLU A 119 3.36 -7.81 -3.19
CA GLU A 119 3.38 -8.68 -4.35
C GLU A 119 2.09 -9.52 -4.44
N GLY A 120 1.44 -9.51 -5.60
CA GLY A 120 0.15 -10.16 -5.84
C GLY A 120 -1.06 -9.34 -5.42
N GLY A 121 -0.86 -8.22 -4.72
CA GLY A 121 -1.95 -7.34 -4.26
C GLY A 121 -2.71 -7.87 -3.06
N PHE A 122 -3.77 -7.16 -2.69
CA PHE A 122 -4.66 -7.52 -1.60
C PHE A 122 -5.88 -8.27 -2.13
N GLN A 123 -6.37 -9.27 -1.37
CA GLN A 123 -7.56 -10.02 -1.70
C GLN A 123 -8.82 -9.22 -1.32
N ILE A 124 -9.20 -8.31 -2.20
CA ILE A 124 -10.33 -7.40 -2.04
C ILE A 124 -11.12 -7.34 -3.34
N GLU A 125 -12.41 -7.02 -3.24
CA GLU A 125 -13.29 -6.88 -4.39
C GLU A 125 -13.34 -5.43 -4.88
N LYS A 126 -13.40 -5.28 -6.21
CA LYS A 126 -13.64 -3.97 -6.84
C LYS A 126 -15.08 -3.55 -6.65
N VAL A 127 -15.26 -2.28 -6.39
CA VAL A 127 -16.58 -1.63 -6.40
C VAL A 127 -16.60 -0.64 -7.57
N TRP A 128 -17.48 -0.90 -8.56
CA TRP A 128 -17.51 -0.16 -9.82
C TRP A 128 -16.13 -0.07 -10.49
N ASP A 129 -15.54 -1.23 -10.75
CA ASP A 129 -14.25 -1.44 -11.40
C ASP A 129 -13.02 -0.82 -10.72
N SER A 130 -13.14 -0.37 -9.46
CA SER A 130 -12.04 0.24 -8.72
C SER A 130 -11.90 -0.32 -7.31
N TYR A 131 -10.65 -0.44 -6.85
CA TYR A 131 -10.31 -0.73 -5.46
C TYR A 131 -10.33 0.53 -4.57
N SER A 132 -10.46 1.73 -5.15
CA SER A 132 -10.36 2.96 -4.38
C SER A 132 -11.49 3.14 -3.39
N VAL A 133 -11.12 3.50 -2.18
CA VAL A 133 -12.06 3.89 -1.13
C VAL A 133 -12.38 5.38 -1.24
N ASN A 134 -13.67 5.71 -1.25
CA ASN A 134 -14.16 7.07 -1.09
C ASN A 134 -14.91 7.18 0.24
N ILE A 135 -14.23 7.68 1.26
CA ILE A 135 -14.76 7.74 2.63
C ILE A 135 -15.99 8.64 2.72
N LYS A 136 -16.04 9.73 1.95
CA LYS A 136 -17.17 10.68 1.98
C LYS A 136 -18.43 10.08 1.37
N ALA A 137 -18.28 9.37 0.25
CA ALA A 137 -19.40 8.74 -0.45
C ALA A 137 -19.74 7.34 0.11
N LYS A 138 -18.92 6.80 1.01
CA LYS A 138 -19.06 5.42 1.53
C LYS A 138 -19.04 4.39 0.40
N VAL A 139 -18.11 4.57 -0.54
CA VAL A 139 -17.97 3.72 -1.73
C VAL A 139 -16.57 3.10 -1.77
N GLY A 140 -16.51 1.83 -2.10
CA GLY A 140 -15.27 1.08 -2.25
C GLY A 140 -15.18 -0.11 -1.31
N PRO A 141 -14.06 -0.84 -1.33
CA PRO A 141 -13.78 -1.91 -0.38
C PRO A 141 -13.93 -1.45 1.07
N ASN A 142 -14.05 -2.42 1.99
CA ASN A 142 -14.21 -2.14 3.41
C ASN A 142 -15.41 -1.19 3.70
N ASN A 143 -16.51 -1.36 2.97
CA ASN A 143 -17.71 -0.52 3.06
C ASN A 143 -17.44 0.98 2.85
N GLY A 144 -16.43 1.32 2.06
CA GLY A 144 -16.01 2.69 1.84
C GLY A 144 -15.34 3.35 3.05
N GLU A 145 -14.84 2.55 3.99
CA GLU A 145 -14.18 3.03 5.20
C GLU A 145 -12.65 2.89 5.09
N LYS A 146 -11.94 3.72 5.85
CA LYS A 146 -10.52 3.54 6.11
C LYS A 146 -10.29 2.36 7.04
N PHE A 147 -9.06 1.86 7.06
CA PHE A 147 -8.69 0.77 7.96
C PHE A 147 -8.76 1.15 9.43
N SER A 148 -9.07 0.14 10.24
CA SER A 148 -9.06 0.22 11.71
C SER A 148 -8.02 -0.72 12.31
N ALA A 149 -7.60 -0.46 13.54
CA ALA A 149 -6.73 -1.39 14.26
C ALA A 149 -7.44 -2.73 14.49
N ASN A 150 -6.68 -3.81 14.52
CA ASN A 150 -7.11 -5.20 14.63
C ASN A 150 -7.86 -5.78 13.42
N GLU A 151 -7.99 -5.05 12.34
CA GLU A 151 -8.48 -5.60 11.09
C GLU A 151 -7.47 -6.56 10.45
N LYS A 152 -7.98 -7.54 9.70
CA LYS A 152 -7.19 -8.47 8.91
C LYS A 152 -7.40 -8.16 7.45
N ILE A 153 -6.31 -7.93 6.74
CA ILE A 153 -6.29 -7.83 5.28
C ILE A 153 -5.66 -9.10 4.74
N TYR A 154 -6.30 -9.74 3.80
CA TYR A 154 -5.76 -10.92 3.12
C TYR A 154 -4.97 -10.49 1.89
N ILE A 155 -3.90 -11.24 1.61
CA ILE A 155 -3.01 -11.01 0.50
C ILE A 155 -3.26 -12.09 -0.54
N THR A 156 -3.32 -11.71 -1.81
CA THR A 156 -3.39 -12.65 -2.91
C THR A 156 -2.03 -13.34 -3.07
N LYS A 157 -2.02 -14.65 -3.16
CA LYS A 157 -0.76 -15.37 -3.41
C LYS A 157 -0.16 -14.95 -4.74
N PRO A 158 1.12 -14.54 -4.79
CA PRO A 158 1.75 -14.15 -6.03
C PRO A 158 1.77 -15.33 -7.02
N LYS A 159 1.52 -15.07 -8.29
CA LYS A 159 1.51 -16.08 -9.35
C LYS A 159 2.89 -16.68 -9.59
N VAL A 160 3.95 -15.90 -9.35
CA VAL A 160 5.36 -16.30 -9.48
C VAL A 160 6.11 -15.73 -8.28
N LYS A 161 6.84 -16.54 -7.53
CA LYS A 161 7.73 -16.03 -6.48
C LYS A 161 8.90 -15.29 -7.13
N SER A 162 8.91 -13.98 -7.04
CA SER A 162 10.06 -13.17 -7.41
C SER A 162 10.92 -12.97 -6.15
N LEU A 163 12.12 -13.55 -6.17
CA LEU A 163 13.13 -13.34 -5.11
C LEU A 163 14.07 -12.17 -5.42
N VAL A 164 13.81 -11.42 -6.50
CA VAL A 164 14.70 -10.35 -6.94
C VAL A 164 14.30 -9.05 -6.26
N GLU A 165 15.18 -8.55 -5.42
CA GLU A 165 15.08 -7.19 -4.89
C GLU A 165 15.16 -6.18 -6.04
N LYS A 166 14.18 -5.30 -6.11
CA LYS A 166 14.14 -4.19 -7.08
C LYS A 166 14.38 -2.88 -6.37
N LYS A 167 15.07 -2.00 -7.06
CA LYS A 167 15.32 -0.64 -6.61
C LYS A 167 15.16 0.34 -7.77
N ILE A 168 14.52 1.46 -7.51
CA ILE A 168 14.38 2.58 -8.44
C ILE A 168 15.16 3.76 -7.86
N ASP A 169 16.05 4.33 -8.68
CA ASP A 169 16.69 5.60 -8.34
C ASP A 169 15.72 6.74 -8.64
N TYR A 170 14.98 7.14 -7.63
CA TYR A 170 13.93 8.15 -7.76
C TYR A 170 14.47 9.54 -8.13
N SER A 171 15.75 9.84 -7.83
CA SER A 171 16.37 11.12 -8.21
C SER A 171 16.40 11.32 -9.74
N LYS A 172 16.45 10.23 -10.51
CA LYS A 172 16.44 10.24 -11.98
C LYS A 172 15.05 10.35 -12.61
N ILE A 173 14.01 10.34 -11.79
CA ILE A 173 12.61 10.37 -12.25
C ILE A 173 12.00 11.77 -12.09
N LEU A 174 12.64 12.64 -11.32
CA LEU A 174 12.18 14.01 -11.06
C LEU A 174 12.53 15.01 -12.18
N ASP A 175 13.39 14.61 -13.13
CA ASP A 175 13.72 15.34 -14.36
C ASP A 175 12.77 14.93 -15.49
#